data_4ec92421c76154e10d079d5fb572d1a4
#
_entry.id   4ec92421c76154e10d079d5fb572d1a4
#
_cell.length_a   1.000
_cell.length_b   1.000
_cell.length_c   1.000
_cell.angle_alpha   90.00
_cell.angle_beta   90.00
_cell.angle_gamma   90.00
#
_symmetry.space_group_name_H-M   'P 1'
#
loop_
_entity.id
_entity.type
_entity.pdbx_description
1 polymer ?
#
loop_
_entity_poly.entity_id
_entity_poly.type
_entity_poly.pdbx_seq_one_letter_code
_entity_poly.pdbx_strand_id
1 'polypeptide(L)'
;MANLDRVFHSLADGTRRAVITQLASGPASVSSLAQRHRMALPSFMKHLRVLEASKIVVSRKKGRVRMCELRVGALVSAQTWIEKERSMWTIRLNQLDAFVETLAEKEKSDGN
;
A
#
# COMPACT_ATOMS: atom_id res chain seq x y z
N MET A 1 7.79 -13.63 -1.10
CA MET A 1 7.08 -13.01 0.02
C MET A 1 7.85 -11.90 0.73
N ALA A 2 9.20 -11.97 0.74
CA ALA A 2 10.02 -10.90 1.32
C ALA A 2 9.73 -9.52 0.71
N ASN A 3 9.43 -9.45 -0.60
CA ASN A 3 9.09 -8.17 -1.23
C ASN A 3 7.71 -7.64 -0.81
N LEU A 4 6.75 -8.53 -0.57
CA LEU A 4 5.44 -8.13 -0.08
C LEU A 4 5.56 -7.46 1.30
N ASP A 5 6.36 -8.02 2.19
CA ASP A 5 6.60 -7.45 3.51
C ASP A 5 7.24 -6.08 3.42
N ARG A 6 8.21 -5.92 2.52
CA ARG A 6 8.88 -4.64 2.27
C ARG A 6 7.90 -3.59 1.72
N VAL A 7 6.99 -4.00 0.84
CA VAL A 7 5.96 -3.11 0.31
C VAL A 7 5.07 -2.62 1.44
N PHE A 8 4.56 -3.50 2.28
CA PHE A 8 3.72 -3.10 3.42
C PHE A 8 4.50 -2.23 4.42
N HIS A 9 5.75 -2.56 4.67
CA HIS A 9 6.61 -1.73 5.53
C HIS A 9 6.75 -0.32 4.95
N SER A 10 6.96 -0.20 3.64
CA SER A 10 7.03 1.10 2.96
C SER A 10 5.75 1.89 3.13
N LEU A 11 4.59 1.24 3.01
CA LEU A 11 3.29 1.89 3.10
C LEU A 11 2.87 2.24 4.53
N ALA A 12 3.59 1.74 5.53
CA ALA A 12 3.24 1.93 6.94
C ALA A 12 3.56 3.32 7.49
N ASP A 13 4.23 4.16 6.71
CA ASP A 13 4.66 5.50 7.16
C ASP A 13 4.02 6.60 6.32
N GLY A 14 3.53 7.66 6.99
CA GLY A 14 2.86 8.76 6.31
C GLY A 14 3.76 9.55 5.35
N THR A 15 5.02 9.77 5.72
CA THR A 15 5.98 10.45 4.85
C THR A 15 6.22 9.64 3.58
N ARG A 16 6.39 8.34 3.70
CA ARG A 16 6.60 7.46 2.54
C ARG A 16 5.37 7.43 1.64
N ARG A 17 4.17 7.38 2.21
CA ARG A 17 2.94 7.45 1.39
C ARG A 17 2.83 8.80 0.66
N ALA A 18 3.23 9.89 1.30
CA ALA A 18 3.25 11.22 0.67
C ALA A 18 4.21 11.28 -0.51
N VAL A 19 5.39 10.66 -0.40
CA VAL A 19 6.36 10.59 -1.50
C VAL A 19 5.76 9.82 -2.68
N ILE A 20 5.10 8.70 -2.43
CA ILE A 20 4.43 7.92 -3.48
C ILE A 20 3.39 8.79 -4.20
N THR A 21 2.56 9.50 -3.44
CA THR A 21 1.55 10.40 -4.02
C THR A 21 2.18 11.51 -4.85
N GLN A 22 3.28 12.09 -4.37
CA GLN A 22 4.01 13.13 -5.12
C GLN A 22 4.56 12.60 -6.44
N LEU A 23 5.12 11.39 -6.43
CA LEU A 23 5.70 10.77 -7.62
C LEU A 23 4.64 10.24 -8.60
N ALA A 24 3.39 10.12 -8.16
CA ALA A 24 2.29 9.75 -9.06
C ALA A 24 2.07 10.80 -10.15
N SER A 25 2.45 12.05 -9.91
CA SER A 25 2.37 13.13 -10.90
C SER A 25 3.51 13.12 -11.92
N GLY A 26 4.54 12.31 -11.70
CA GLY A 26 5.70 12.19 -12.57
C GLY A 26 7.00 12.16 -11.80
N PRO A 27 8.12 11.88 -12.49
CA PRO A 27 9.44 11.87 -11.84
C PRO A 27 9.77 13.19 -11.18
N ALA A 28 10.52 13.14 -10.09
CA ALA A 28 10.97 14.32 -9.36
C ALA A 28 12.37 14.07 -8.78
N SER A 29 13.12 15.15 -8.59
CA SER A 29 14.44 15.05 -7.97
C SER A 29 14.32 14.79 -6.47
N VAL A 30 15.35 14.15 -5.91
CA VAL A 30 15.43 13.96 -4.45
C VAL A 30 15.30 15.29 -3.71
N SER A 31 16.00 16.34 -4.19
CA SER A 31 15.92 17.66 -3.59
C SER A 31 14.50 18.23 -3.57
N SER A 32 13.81 18.12 -4.69
CA SER A 32 12.43 18.59 -4.82
C SER A 32 11.48 17.85 -3.87
N LEU A 33 11.64 16.54 -3.76
CA LEU A 33 10.84 15.75 -2.84
C LEU A 33 11.13 16.12 -1.38
N ALA A 34 12.41 16.23 -1.02
CA ALA A 34 12.82 16.53 0.35
C ALA A 34 12.31 17.89 0.82
N GLN A 35 12.28 18.89 -0.06
CA GLN A 35 11.82 20.24 0.28
C GLN A 35 10.37 20.29 0.74
N ARG A 36 9.55 19.31 0.34
CA ARG A 36 8.14 19.25 0.72
C ARG A 36 7.90 18.64 2.10
N HIS A 37 8.97 18.19 2.75
CA HIS A 37 8.87 17.56 4.06
C HIS A 37 9.68 18.33 5.09
N ARG A 38 9.09 18.52 6.28
CA ARG A 38 9.74 19.23 7.40
C ARG A 38 10.57 18.25 8.22
N MET A 39 11.67 17.80 7.64
CA MET A 39 12.59 16.91 8.35
C MET A 39 14.01 17.11 7.82
N ALA A 40 14.98 16.68 8.59
CA ALA A 40 16.39 16.71 8.18
C ALA A 40 16.58 15.78 6.98
N LEU A 41 17.47 16.18 6.07
CA LEU A 41 17.76 15.38 4.87
C LEU A 41 18.16 13.93 5.20
N PRO A 42 19.00 13.64 6.21
CA PRO A 42 19.31 12.24 6.54
C PRO A 42 18.07 11.42 6.90
N SER A 43 17.09 12.01 7.60
CA SER A 43 15.83 11.33 7.92
C SER A 43 15.00 11.06 6.68
N PHE A 44 14.91 12.03 5.79
CA PHE A 44 14.22 11.86 4.52
C PHE A 44 14.88 10.75 3.67
N MET A 45 16.21 10.73 3.63
CA MET A 45 16.94 9.72 2.86
C MET A 45 16.71 8.29 3.38
N LYS A 46 16.46 8.13 4.69
CA LYS A 46 16.08 6.82 5.24
C LYS A 46 14.75 6.34 4.69
N HIS A 47 13.77 7.24 4.61
CA HIS A 47 12.47 6.91 4.03
C HIS A 47 12.60 6.54 2.55
N LEU A 48 13.42 7.30 1.81
CA LEU A 48 13.64 7.03 0.40
C LEU A 48 14.30 5.66 0.18
N ARG A 49 15.28 5.29 1.02
CA ARG A 49 15.92 3.98 0.94
C ARG A 49 14.94 2.83 1.19
N VAL A 50 14.00 3.00 2.11
CA VAL A 50 12.95 2.00 2.36
C VAL A 50 12.10 1.81 1.11
N LEU A 51 11.70 2.90 0.46
CA LEU A 51 10.93 2.86 -0.78
C LEU A 51 11.71 2.21 -1.92
N GLU A 52 13.00 2.49 -2.01
CA GLU A 52 13.88 1.88 -3.02
C GLU A 52 14.06 0.37 -2.77
N ALA A 53 14.20 -0.03 -1.51
CA ALA A 53 14.36 -1.44 -1.15
C ALA A 53 13.14 -2.28 -1.51
N SER A 54 11.93 -1.70 -1.45
CA SER A 54 10.70 -2.37 -1.87
C SER A 54 10.44 -2.27 -3.37
N LYS A 55 11.28 -1.54 -4.10
CA LYS A 55 11.16 -1.28 -5.54
C LYS A 55 9.94 -0.44 -5.93
N ILE A 56 9.30 0.21 -4.98
CA ILE A 56 8.21 1.16 -5.25
C ILE A 56 8.79 2.41 -5.93
N VAL A 57 9.99 2.82 -5.52
CA VAL A 57 10.70 3.95 -6.10
C VAL A 57 12.01 3.46 -6.69
N VAL A 58 12.33 3.94 -7.87
CA VAL A 58 13.63 3.73 -8.52
C VAL A 58 14.25 5.10 -8.73
N SER A 59 15.51 5.25 -8.38
CA SER A 59 16.22 6.51 -8.63
C SER A 59 17.35 6.31 -9.62
N ARG A 60 17.58 7.35 -10.42
CA ARG A 60 18.64 7.36 -11.43
C ARG A 60 19.36 8.70 -11.38
N LYS A 61 20.66 8.66 -11.52
CA LYS A 61 21.47 9.86 -11.59
C LYS A 61 21.45 10.40 -13.02
N LYS A 62 21.03 11.67 -13.17
CA LYS A 62 21.12 12.40 -14.44
C LYS A 62 22.00 13.63 -14.22
N GLY A 63 23.25 13.55 -14.64
CA GLY A 63 24.23 14.57 -14.35
C GLY A 63 24.49 14.64 -12.83
N ARG A 64 24.26 15.80 -12.22
CA ARG A 64 24.41 16.03 -10.79
C ARG A 64 23.12 15.80 -10.02
N VAL A 65 22.02 15.49 -10.71
CA VAL A 65 20.69 15.37 -10.10
C VAL A 65 20.29 13.92 -10.01
N ARG A 66 19.79 13.53 -8.85
CA ARG A 66 19.22 12.20 -8.64
C ARG A 66 17.71 12.29 -8.81
N MET A 67 17.20 11.63 -9.85
CA MET A 67 15.78 11.62 -10.18
C MET A 67 15.12 10.35 -9.65
N CYS A 68 13.96 10.53 -9.03
CA CYS A 68 13.15 9.42 -8.52
C CYS A 68 11.93 9.22 -9.41
N GLU A 69 11.55 7.96 -9.59
CA GLU A 69 10.42 7.56 -10.40
C GLU A 69 9.63 6.48 -9.69
N LEU A 70 8.31 6.56 -9.78
CA LEU A 70 7.40 5.60 -9.18
C LEU A 70 7.29 4.35 -10.07
N ARG A 71 7.35 3.18 -9.45
CA ARG A 71 7.14 1.88 -10.10
C ARG A 71 5.90 1.23 -9.50
N VAL A 72 4.73 1.53 -10.05
CA VAL A 72 3.45 1.03 -9.53
C VAL A 72 3.33 -0.48 -9.58
N GLY A 73 4.08 -1.14 -10.47
CA GLY A 73 4.11 -2.61 -10.54
C GLY A 73 4.54 -3.27 -9.23
N ALA A 74 5.35 -2.59 -8.42
CA ALA A 74 5.76 -3.10 -7.12
C ALA A 74 4.59 -3.19 -6.12
N LEU A 75 3.50 -2.44 -6.35
CA LEU A 75 2.31 -2.44 -5.51
C LEU A 75 1.33 -3.56 -5.87
N VAL A 76 1.52 -4.23 -7.00
CA VAL A 76 0.57 -5.25 -7.49
C VAL A 76 0.47 -6.42 -6.51
N SER A 77 1.58 -6.86 -5.93
CA SER A 77 1.56 -7.97 -4.98
C SER A 77 0.72 -7.64 -3.74
N ALA A 78 0.84 -6.42 -3.23
CA ALA A 78 0.05 -5.96 -2.09
C ALA A 78 -1.43 -5.84 -2.46
N GLN A 79 -1.73 -5.29 -3.62
CA GLN A 79 -3.09 -5.17 -4.14
C GLN A 79 -3.73 -6.56 -4.28
N THR A 80 -3.03 -7.51 -4.87
CA THR A 80 -3.50 -8.88 -5.06
C THR A 80 -3.79 -9.53 -3.71
N TRP A 81 -2.89 -9.37 -2.74
CA TRP A 81 -3.09 -9.93 -1.41
C TRP A 81 -4.33 -9.34 -0.73
N ILE A 82 -4.47 -8.01 -0.77
CA ILE A 82 -5.61 -7.30 -0.16
C ILE A 82 -6.94 -7.75 -0.81
N GLU A 83 -6.99 -7.82 -2.14
CA GLU A 83 -8.19 -8.23 -2.86
C GLU A 83 -8.57 -9.67 -2.54
N LYS A 84 -7.59 -10.55 -2.44
CA LYS A 84 -7.84 -11.95 -2.07
C LYS A 84 -8.43 -12.05 -0.67
N GLU A 85 -7.85 -11.35 0.30
CA GLU A 85 -8.36 -11.34 1.67
C GLU A 85 -9.76 -10.74 1.75
N ARG A 86 -9.98 -9.62 1.05
CA ARG A 86 -11.29 -8.98 0.98
C ARG A 86 -12.36 -9.91 0.40
N SER A 87 -12.03 -10.62 -0.67
CA SER A 87 -12.95 -11.58 -1.28
C SER A 87 -13.31 -12.70 -0.32
N MET A 88 -12.34 -13.24 0.41
CA MET A 88 -12.57 -14.28 1.40
C MET A 88 -13.48 -13.80 2.53
N TRP A 89 -13.24 -12.57 3.03
CA TRP A 89 -14.07 -11.97 4.07
C TRP A 89 -15.51 -11.76 3.58
N THR A 90 -15.67 -11.28 2.35
CA THR A 90 -16.98 -11.07 1.74
C THR A 90 -17.76 -12.38 1.64
N ILE A 91 -17.11 -13.46 1.18
CA ILE A 91 -17.73 -14.78 1.09
C ILE A 91 -18.17 -15.26 2.48
N ARG A 92 -17.30 -15.13 3.49
CA ARG A 92 -17.63 -15.56 4.85
C ARG A 92 -18.80 -14.76 5.44
N LEU A 93 -18.82 -13.45 5.22
CA LEU A 93 -19.92 -12.61 5.68
C LEU A 93 -21.24 -12.99 5.02
N ASN A 94 -21.22 -13.27 3.72
CA ASN A 94 -22.40 -13.73 2.99
C ASN A 94 -22.90 -15.08 3.50
N GLN A 95 -21.97 -16.00 3.81
CA GLN A 95 -22.32 -17.29 4.40
C GLN A 95 -22.94 -17.13 5.77
N LEU A 96 -22.43 -16.22 6.58
CA LEU A 96 -22.94 -15.93 7.91
C LEU A 96 -24.36 -15.34 7.80
N ASP A 97 -24.59 -14.40 6.91
CA ASP A 97 -25.90 -13.80 6.68
C ASP A 97 -26.91 -14.86 6.28
N ALA A 98 -26.55 -15.74 5.36
CA ALA A 98 -27.40 -16.85 4.93
C ALA A 98 -27.73 -17.80 6.09
N PHE A 99 -26.75 -18.06 6.95
CA PHE A 99 -26.94 -18.92 8.14
C PHE A 99 -27.90 -18.26 9.14
N VAL A 100 -27.71 -16.96 9.39
CA VAL A 100 -28.59 -16.19 10.30
C VAL A 100 -30.03 -16.17 9.76
N GLU A 101 -30.23 -15.96 8.46
CA GLU A 101 -31.54 -16.00 7.83
C GLU A 101 -32.19 -17.38 7.98
N THR A 102 -31.43 -18.45 7.78
CA THR A 102 -31.90 -19.83 7.98
C THR A 102 -32.36 -20.07 9.42
N LEU A 103 -31.59 -19.58 10.42
CA LEU A 103 -31.97 -19.69 11.81
C LEU A 103 -33.25 -18.89 12.12
N ALA A 104 -33.40 -17.70 11.56
CA ALA A 104 -34.60 -16.88 11.75
C ALA A 104 -35.83 -17.55 11.16
N GLU A 105 -35.72 -18.12 9.97
CA GLU A 105 -36.80 -18.89 9.32
C GLU A 105 -37.18 -20.12 10.16
N LYS A 106 -36.17 -20.82 10.70
CA LYS A 106 -36.42 -22.00 11.53
C LYS A 106 -37.13 -21.64 12.83
N GLU A 107 -36.75 -20.52 13.47
CA GLU A 107 -37.46 -20.01 14.66
C GLU A 107 -38.91 -19.66 14.37
N LYS A 108 -39.18 -19.01 13.22
CA LYS A 108 -40.55 -18.69 12.82
C LYS A 108 -41.37 -19.94 12.57
N SER A 109 -40.76 -20.98 11.98
CA SER A 109 -41.41 -22.26 11.73
C SER A 109 -41.70 -23.01 13.03
N ASP A 110 -40.77 -22.99 13.99
CA ASP A 110 -40.92 -23.70 15.27
C ASP A 110 -41.80 -22.92 16.25
N GLY A 111 -42.01 -21.62 16.04
CA GLY A 111 -42.78 -20.75 16.91
C GLY A 111 -44.30 -20.81 16.72
N ASN A 112 -44.76 -21.62 15.81
CA ASN A 112 -46.16 -21.86 15.55
C ASN A 112 -46.60 -23.22 16.12
#